data_e4069a3e6ec5fe8617729df760dbc4c7
#
_entry.id   e4069a3e6ec5fe8617729df760dbc4c7
#
_cell.length_a   1.000
_cell.length_b   1.000
_cell.length_c   1.000
_cell.angle_alpha   90.00
_cell.angle_beta   90.00
_cell.angle_gamma   90.00
#
_symmetry.space_group_name_H-M   'P 1'
#
loop_
_entity.id
_entity.type
_entity.pdbx_description
1 polymer ?
#
loop_
_entity_poly.entity_id
_entity_poly.type
_entity_poly.pdbx_seq_one_letter_code
_entity_poly.pdbx_strand_id
1 'polypeptide(L)'
;MLELLRLELDLGDARRTVFSGIRADYDPAQLTGRLVLLVANLAPRKMRFGLSEGMVLAAGPGGQEIFVLSPDAGAAPGMKVK
;
A
#
# COMPACT_ATOMS: atom_id res chain seq x y z
N MET A 1 6.02 17.04 8.04
CA MET A 1 6.34 15.69 8.51
C MET A 1 5.43 14.70 7.83
N LEU A 2 5.98 13.63 7.27
CA LEU A 2 5.17 12.59 6.68
C LEU A 2 4.51 11.73 7.75
N GLU A 3 3.20 11.59 7.66
CA GLU A 3 2.48 10.67 8.51
C GLU A 3 2.33 9.33 7.80
N LEU A 4 2.76 8.27 8.47
CA LEU A 4 2.77 6.94 7.90
C LEU A 4 1.55 6.15 8.35
N LEU A 5 0.94 5.43 7.42
CA LEU A 5 -0.01 4.38 7.71
C LEU A 5 0.69 3.03 7.62
N ARG A 6 0.46 2.19 8.61
CA ARG A 6 0.87 0.81 8.57
C ARG A 6 -0.23 0.00 7.89
N LEU A 7 0.12 -0.67 6.81
CA LEU A 7 -0.83 -1.47 6.04
C LEU A 7 -0.45 -2.94 6.10
N GLU A 8 -1.42 -3.78 6.41
CA GLU A 8 -1.28 -5.22 6.31
C GLU A 8 -1.96 -5.68 5.04
N LEU A 9 -1.19 -6.23 4.10
CA LEU A 9 -1.66 -6.58 2.78
C LEU A 9 -1.75 -8.09 2.62
N ASP A 10 -2.88 -8.53 2.08
CA ASP A 10 -3.13 -9.93 1.75
C ASP A 10 -2.71 -10.18 0.30
N LEU A 11 -1.71 -11.04 0.11
CA LEU A 11 -1.20 -11.42 -1.21
C LEU A 11 -1.72 -12.80 -1.64
N GLY A 12 -2.76 -13.30 -0.99
CA GLY A 12 -3.33 -14.60 -1.28
C GLY A 12 -2.72 -15.70 -0.43
N ASP A 13 -1.44 -15.95 -0.60
CA ASP A 13 -0.71 -17.00 0.12
C ASP A 13 0.15 -16.47 1.27
N ALA A 14 0.25 -15.17 1.40
CA ALA A 14 1.09 -14.53 2.40
C ALA A 14 0.53 -13.16 2.75
N ARG A 15 0.99 -12.61 3.86
CA ARG A 15 0.70 -11.23 4.25
C ARG A 15 1.98 -10.44 4.33
N ARG A 16 1.90 -9.16 4.01
CA ARG A 16 3.03 -8.26 4.13
C ARG A 16 2.62 -6.98 4.82
N THR A 17 3.54 -6.45 5.61
CA THR A 17 3.38 -5.15 6.25
C THR A 17 4.14 -4.12 5.45
N VAL A 18 3.48 -3.02 5.10
CA VAL A 18 4.12 -1.88 4.44
C VAL A 18 3.76 -0.60 5.17
N PHE A 19 4.63 0.38 5.09
CA PHE A 19 4.38 1.71 5.60
C PHE A 19 4.29 2.67 4.42
N SER A 20 3.25 3.48 4.41
CA SER A 20 3.01 4.42 3.33
C SER A 20 2.67 5.81 3.86
N GLY A 21 3.23 6.83 3.24
CA GLY A 21 3.02 8.23 3.64
C GLY A 21 1.71 8.81 3.12
N ILE A 22 0.61 8.10 3.30
CA ILE A 22 -0.70 8.48 2.74
C ILE A 22 -1.71 8.87 3.82
N ARG A 23 -1.30 8.95 5.06
CA ARG A 23 -2.24 9.21 6.16
C ARG A 23 -2.95 10.55 6.05
N ALA A 24 -2.32 11.54 5.45
CA ALA A 24 -2.94 12.85 5.27
C ALA A 24 -4.14 12.80 4.33
N ASP A 25 -4.18 11.84 3.40
CA ASP A 25 -5.21 11.72 2.39
C ASP A 25 -6.21 10.60 2.65
N TYR A 26 -5.85 9.63 3.49
CA TYR A 26 -6.68 8.45 3.73
C TYR A 26 -6.85 8.16 5.20
N ASP A 27 -8.10 7.95 5.58
CA ASP A 27 -8.46 7.33 6.85
C ASP A 27 -8.26 5.82 6.71
N PRO A 28 -7.69 5.13 7.72
CA PRO A 28 -7.52 3.67 7.66
C PRO A 28 -8.80 2.91 7.28
N ALA A 29 -9.97 3.39 7.71
CA ALA A 29 -11.23 2.75 7.40
C ALA A 29 -11.56 2.78 5.90
N GLN A 30 -11.04 3.76 5.16
CA GLN A 30 -11.27 3.86 3.72
C GLN A 30 -10.46 2.85 2.92
N LEU A 31 -9.38 2.35 3.49
CA LEU A 31 -8.48 1.42 2.82
C LEU A 31 -8.76 -0.03 3.15
N THR A 32 -9.37 -0.29 4.30
CA THR A 32 -9.68 -1.66 4.73
C THR A 32 -10.61 -2.33 3.73
N GLY A 33 -10.24 -3.51 3.27
CA GLY A 33 -11.01 -4.27 2.29
C GLY A 33 -10.80 -3.85 0.85
N ARG A 34 -10.00 -2.82 0.60
CA ARG A 34 -9.72 -2.32 -0.74
C ARG A 34 -8.51 -3.03 -1.35
N LEU A 35 -8.61 -3.42 -2.60
CA LEU A 35 -7.47 -3.94 -3.34
C LEU A 35 -6.56 -2.80 -3.79
N VAL A 36 -5.26 -3.01 -3.65
CA VAL A 36 -4.26 -2.03 -4.06
C VAL A 36 -3.17 -2.70 -4.89
N LEU A 37 -2.38 -1.91 -5.59
CA LEU A 37 -1.23 -2.40 -6.34
C LEU A 37 0.01 -2.31 -5.45
N LEU A 38 0.75 -3.41 -5.36
CA LEU A 38 1.93 -3.49 -4.51
C LEU A 38 3.15 -3.94 -5.32
N VAL A 39 4.23 -3.19 -5.20
CA VAL A 39 5.54 -3.66 -5.67
C VAL A 39 6.13 -4.50 -4.54
N ALA A 40 6.09 -5.82 -4.72
CA ALA A 40 6.44 -6.76 -3.66
C ALA A 40 7.87 -7.31 -3.75
N ASN A 41 8.52 -7.16 -4.90
CA ASN A 41 9.86 -7.71 -5.14
C ASN A 41 10.97 -6.72 -4.83
N LEU A 42 10.72 -5.82 -3.90
CA LEU A 42 11.72 -4.90 -3.38
C LEU A 42 12.34 -5.45 -2.11
N ALA A 43 13.61 -5.11 -1.88
CA ALA A 43 14.24 -5.40 -0.61
C ALA A 43 13.48 -4.70 0.52
N PRO A 44 13.26 -5.37 1.65
CA PRO A 44 12.59 -4.73 2.77
C PRO A 44 13.34 -3.48 3.21
N ARG A 45 12.61 -2.43 3.52
CA ARG A 45 13.18 -1.17 3.98
C ARG A 45 12.94 -1.01 5.47
N LYS A 46 14.01 -0.75 6.19
CA LYS A 46 13.89 -0.49 7.62
C LYS A 46 13.33 0.90 7.84
N MET A 47 12.18 0.96 8.50
CA MET A 47 11.51 2.20 8.86
C MET A 47 11.60 2.40 10.37
N ARG A 48 11.22 3.58 10.83
CA ARG A 48 11.27 3.91 12.25
C ARG A 48 10.47 2.93 13.12
N PHE A 49 9.37 2.43 12.61
CA PHE A 49 8.42 1.59 13.36
C PHE A 49 8.40 0.13 12.90
N GLY A 50 9.31 -0.29 12.05
CA GLY A 50 9.38 -1.67 11.57
C GLY A 50 9.87 -1.77 10.14
N LEU A 51 9.74 -2.96 9.56
CA LEU A 51 10.13 -3.20 8.17
C LEU A 51 8.97 -2.96 7.24
N SER A 52 9.21 -2.19 6.18
CA SER A 52 8.27 -2.06 5.08
C SER A 52 8.66 -3.04 3.99
N GLU A 53 7.76 -3.98 3.69
CA GLU A 53 8.06 -5.13 2.82
C GLU A 53 7.48 -4.96 1.42
N GLY A 54 7.55 -3.77 0.90
CA GLY A 54 7.05 -3.46 -0.42
C GLY A 54 6.63 -2.01 -0.52
N MET A 55 6.04 -1.63 -1.65
CA MET A 55 5.58 -0.27 -1.87
C MET A 55 4.21 -0.27 -2.54
N VAL A 56 3.25 0.40 -1.92
CA VAL A 56 1.93 0.60 -2.51
C VAL A 56 2.02 1.72 -3.54
N LEU A 57 1.49 1.46 -4.73
CA LEU A 57 1.50 2.45 -5.81
C LEU A 57 0.37 3.44 -5.65
N ALA A 58 0.71 4.70 -5.84
CA ALA A 58 -0.25 5.79 -5.81
C ALA A 58 0.11 6.80 -6.88
N ALA A 59 -0.90 7.50 -7.39
CA ALA A 59 -0.73 8.54 -8.39
C ALA A 59 -1.04 9.89 -7.75
N GLY A 60 -0.40 10.94 -8.25
CA GLY A 60 -0.70 12.30 -7.83
C GLY A 60 0.49 13.22 -8.06
N PRO A 61 0.27 14.52 -7.95
CA PRO A 61 1.36 15.51 -8.13
C PRO A 61 2.35 15.52 -6.97
N GLY A 62 2.08 14.77 -5.92
CA GLY A 62 2.84 14.81 -4.68
C GLY A 62 2.19 15.71 -3.64
N GLY A 63 2.82 15.85 -2.49
CA GLY A 63 2.25 16.64 -1.42
C GLY A 63 1.01 15.99 -0.81
N GLN A 64 -0.11 16.70 -0.83
CA GLN A 64 -1.34 16.24 -0.19
C GLN A 64 -2.32 15.54 -1.13
N GLU A 65 -2.07 15.55 -2.43
CA GLU A 65 -2.96 14.92 -3.39
C GLU A 65 -2.37 13.60 -3.85
N ILE A 66 -2.74 12.52 -3.16
CA ILE A 66 -2.26 11.17 -3.44
C ILE A 66 -3.47 10.26 -3.62
N PHE A 67 -3.48 9.52 -4.73
CA PHE A 67 -4.57 8.60 -5.06
C PHE A 67 -4.03 7.20 -5.19
N VAL A 68 -4.45 6.31 -4.29
CA VAL A 68 -4.03 4.92 -4.29
C VAL A 68 -4.60 4.21 -5.51
N LEU A 69 -3.76 3.48 -6.24
CA LEU A 69 -4.19 2.74 -7.41
C LEU A 69 -4.85 1.43 -7.00
N SER A 70 -5.99 1.14 -7.62
CA SER A 70 -6.73 -0.09 -7.39
C SER A 70 -7.06 -0.76 -8.72
N PRO A 71 -7.07 -2.11 -8.76
CA PRO A 71 -7.48 -2.81 -9.97
C PRO A 71 -8.99 -2.73 -10.17
N ASP A 72 -9.42 -3.06 -11.38
CA ASP A 72 -10.84 -3.16 -11.71
C ASP A 72 -11.52 -4.26 -10.91
N ALA A 73 -12.85 -4.20 -10.91
CA ALA A 73 -13.68 -5.22 -10.28
C ALA A 73 -13.38 -6.61 -10.86
N GLY A 74 -13.37 -7.60 -9.99
CA GLY A 74 -13.07 -8.98 -10.37
C GLY A 74 -11.66 -9.42 -10.04
N ALA A 75 -10.75 -8.49 -9.77
CA ALA A 75 -9.42 -8.86 -9.30
C ALA A 75 -9.48 -9.41 -7.88
N ALA A 76 -8.51 -10.24 -7.53
CA ALA A 76 -8.44 -10.87 -6.22
C ALA A 76 -7.05 -10.67 -5.60
N PRO A 77 -6.94 -10.77 -4.26
CA PRO A 77 -5.63 -10.68 -3.62
C PRO A 77 -4.64 -11.71 -4.17
N GLY A 78 -3.41 -11.29 -4.35
CA GLY A 78 -2.34 -12.17 -4.83
C GLY A 78 -2.19 -12.24 -6.34
N MET A 79 -3.09 -11.65 -7.10
CA MET A 79 -2.93 -11.59 -8.56
C MET A 79 -1.73 -10.74 -8.95
N LYS A 80 -0.94 -11.24 -9.90
CA LYS A 80 0.25 -10.52 -10.36
C LYS A 80 -0.11 -9.44 -11.35
N VAL A 81 0.57 -8.32 -11.23
CA VAL A 81 0.51 -7.24 -12.22
C VAL A 81 1.45 -7.61 -13.37
N LYS A 82 0.95 -7.53 -14.56
CA LYS A 82 1.72 -7.88 -15.77
C LYS A 82 1.95 -6.68 -16.66
#